data_800a86c0a15b5ed8453b0f689c65b893
#
_entry.id   800a86c0a15b5ed8453b0f689c65b893
#
_cell.length_a   1.000
_cell.length_b   1.000
_cell.length_c   1.000
_cell.angle_alpha   90.00
_cell.angle_beta   90.00
_cell.angle_gamma   90.00
#
_symmetry.space_group_name_H-M   'P 1'
#
loop_
_entity.id
_entity.type
_entity.pdbx_description
1 polymer ?
#
loop_
_entity_poly.entity_id
_entity_poly.type
_entity_poly.pdbx_seq_one_letter_code
_entity_poly.pdbx_strand_id
1 'polypeptide(L)'
;MTNIAFFEPISDTGRPDVGLRYRPTPFAASLWAPGTLNGPAVCGLAARAVETEFGDDEFVPARCTIDLFKAARDIVTSTRVRIVRSGGRIRVVDVDVLQHPEGADEVVVARGTTVFLRTSTNPPGQRWHRPADAVTFHPPEIASDDDLSPRFAS
;
A
#
# COMPACT_ATOMS: atom_id res chain seq x y z
N MET A 1 -3.48 8.30 -22.73
CA MET A 1 -2.66 7.42 -21.84
C MET A 1 -3.64 6.57 -21.06
N THR A 2 -3.54 5.26 -21.18
CA THR A 2 -4.37 4.34 -20.39
C THR A 2 -3.90 4.44 -18.93
N ASN A 3 -4.79 4.85 -18.05
CA ASN A 3 -4.46 4.94 -16.61
C ASN A 3 -4.37 3.51 -16.06
N ILE A 4 -3.14 3.06 -15.77
CA ILE A 4 -2.91 1.74 -15.21
C ILE A 4 -3.00 1.88 -13.69
N ALA A 5 -4.16 1.54 -13.14
CA ALA A 5 -4.41 1.56 -11.71
C ALA A 5 -4.96 0.20 -11.26
N PHE A 6 -4.63 -0.23 -10.05
CA PHE A 6 -5.22 -1.43 -9.46
C PHE A 6 -6.68 -1.25 -9.07
N PHE A 7 -7.06 -0.02 -8.73
CA PHE A 7 -8.41 0.29 -8.26
C PHE A 7 -8.90 1.61 -8.85
N GLU A 8 -10.20 1.68 -9.08
CA GLU A 8 -10.92 2.88 -9.46
C GLU A 8 -11.83 3.32 -8.31
N PRO A 9 -11.79 4.60 -7.91
CA PRO A 9 -12.70 5.10 -6.89
C PRO A 9 -14.15 5.06 -7.41
N ILE A 10 -15.07 4.69 -6.54
CA ILE A 10 -16.50 4.73 -6.80
C ILE A 10 -17.05 6.01 -6.17
N SER A 11 -17.58 6.90 -6.99
CA SER A 11 -18.31 8.07 -6.53
C SER A 11 -19.69 7.61 -6.02
N ASP A 12 -19.76 7.24 -4.75
CA ASP A 12 -21.03 6.89 -4.11
C ASP A 12 -21.48 8.06 -3.23
N THR A 13 -22.50 8.75 -3.68
CA THR A 13 -23.05 9.94 -3.01
C THR A 13 -24.06 9.60 -1.92
N GLY A 14 -24.25 8.31 -1.59
CA GLY A 14 -25.40 7.88 -0.80
C GLY A 14 -25.13 7.40 0.63
N ARG A 15 -23.87 7.18 1.04
CA ARG A 15 -23.54 6.63 2.37
C ARG A 15 -22.29 7.31 2.96
N PRO A 16 -22.47 8.35 3.78
CA PRO A 16 -21.35 9.06 4.41
C PRO A 16 -20.62 8.25 5.48
N ASP A 17 -21.19 7.16 5.94
CA ASP A 17 -20.66 6.25 6.98
C ASP A 17 -19.75 5.13 6.43
N VAL A 18 -19.76 4.93 5.13
CA VAL A 18 -18.89 3.95 4.47
C VAL A 18 -17.71 4.70 3.85
N GLY A 19 -16.51 4.48 4.34
CA GLY A 19 -15.28 5.08 3.81
C GLY A 19 -15.15 4.97 2.28
N LEU A 20 -14.09 5.51 1.71
CA LEU A 20 -13.88 5.49 0.26
C LEU A 20 -13.99 4.07 -0.29
N ARG A 21 -14.81 3.90 -1.33
CA ARG A 21 -15.06 2.63 -1.99
C ARG A 21 -14.33 2.57 -3.33
N TYR A 22 -13.87 1.40 -3.67
CA TYR A 22 -13.06 1.17 -4.86
C TYR A 22 -13.50 -0.09 -5.60
N ARG A 23 -13.50 0.00 -6.93
CA ARG A 23 -13.69 -1.17 -7.80
C ARG A 23 -12.31 -1.67 -8.24
N PRO A 24 -11.99 -2.97 -8.07
CA PRO A 24 -10.80 -3.55 -8.64
C PRO A 24 -10.81 -3.45 -10.16
N THR A 25 -9.65 -3.24 -10.76
CA THR A 25 -9.43 -3.32 -12.19
C THR A 25 -8.83 -4.70 -12.55
N PRO A 26 -8.78 -5.09 -13.83
CA PRO A 26 -8.11 -6.33 -14.23
C PRO A 26 -6.65 -6.43 -13.79
N PHE A 27 -5.96 -5.29 -13.55
CA PHE A 27 -4.57 -5.27 -13.06
C PHE A 27 -4.45 -5.71 -11.60
N ALA A 28 -5.52 -5.62 -10.82
CA ALA A 28 -5.54 -6.10 -9.44
C ALA A 28 -5.75 -7.61 -9.33
N ALA A 29 -6.10 -8.29 -10.42
CA ALA A 29 -6.38 -9.72 -10.38
C ALA A 29 -5.15 -10.53 -9.97
N SER A 30 -5.39 -11.57 -9.17
CA SER A 30 -4.35 -12.54 -8.80
C SER A 30 -4.18 -13.57 -9.92
N LEU A 31 -2.94 -13.88 -10.25
CA LEU A 31 -2.62 -14.97 -11.16
C LEU A 31 -2.68 -16.35 -10.48
N TRP A 32 -2.75 -16.40 -9.16
CA TRP A 32 -2.71 -17.64 -8.38
C TRP A 32 -4.09 -18.27 -8.17
N ALA A 33 -5.12 -17.43 -8.02
CA ALA A 33 -6.46 -17.93 -7.77
C ALA A 33 -7.51 -17.04 -8.48
N PRO A 34 -8.33 -17.62 -9.39
CA PRO A 34 -9.38 -16.89 -10.07
C PRO A 34 -10.34 -16.19 -9.10
N GLY A 35 -10.78 -14.98 -9.44
CA GLY A 35 -11.71 -14.20 -8.64
C GLY A 35 -11.12 -13.62 -7.35
N THR A 36 -9.78 -13.60 -7.23
CA THR A 36 -9.08 -12.98 -6.11
C THR A 36 -8.15 -11.85 -6.56
N LEU A 37 -7.77 -10.99 -5.62
CA LEU A 37 -6.86 -9.87 -5.85
C LEU A 37 -5.43 -10.26 -5.45
N ASN A 38 -4.45 -9.66 -6.12
CA ASN A 38 -3.06 -9.83 -5.74
C ASN A 38 -2.72 -9.02 -4.47
N GLY A 39 -1.80 -9.54 -3.66
CA GLY A 39 -1.39 -8.91 -2.42
C GLY A 39 -0.84 -7.47 -2.61
N PRO A 40 0.04 -7.21 -3.59
CA PRO A 40 0.52 -5.86 -3.89
C PRO A 40 -0.58 -4.84 -4.13
N ALA A 41 -1.67 -5.20 -4.83
CA ALA A 41 -2.81 -4.30 -5.04
C ALA A 41 -3.49 -3.94 -3.72
N VAL A 42 -3.75 -4.93 -2.86
CA VAL A 42 -4.36 -4.72 -1.54
C VAL A 42 -3.48 -3.85 -0.64
N CYS A 43 -2.17 -4.12 -0.60
CA CYS A 43 -1.21 -3.32 0.15
C CYS A 43 -1.12 -1.88 -0.39
N GLY A 44 -1.11 -1.71 -1.72
CA GLY A 44 -1.10 -0.40 -2.35
C GLY A 44 -2.34 0.43 -2.03
N LEU A 45 -3.53 -0.20 -2.01
CA LEU A 45 -4.77 0.45 -1.62
C LEU A 45 -4.71 0.95 -0.16
N ALA A 46 -4.26 0.10 0.76
CA ALA A 46 -4.09 0.46 2.16
C ALA A 46 -3.12 1.64 2.34
N ALA A 47 -1.94 1.57 1.73
CA ALA A 47 -0.94 2.62 1.80
C ALA A 47 -1.45 3.94 1.21
N ARG A 48 -2.12 3.88 0.05
CA ARG A 48 -2.69 5.05 -0.62
C ARG A 48 -3.78 5.73 0.21
N ALA A 49 -4.65 4.95 0.85
CA ALA A 49 -5.69 5.50 1.71
C ALA A 49 -5.11 6.31 2.87
N VAL A 50 -4.10 5.77 3.53
CA VAL A 50 -3.42 6.44 4.66
C VAL A 50 -2.68 7.69 4.20
N GLU A 51 -1.95 7.61 3.07
CA GLU A 51 -1.20 8.74 2.52
C GLU A 51 -2.14 9.87 2.10
N THR A 52 -3.27 9.55 1.46
CA THR A 52 -4.24 10.54 1.01
C THR A 52 -4.89 11.29 2.17
N GLU A 53 -5.13 10.62 3.30
CA GLU A 53 -5.84 11.22 4.44
C GLU A 53 -4.90 11.90 5.44
N PHE A 54 -3.68 11.39 5.61
CA PHE A 54 -2.74 11.82 6.66
C PHE A 54 -1.35 12.23 6.19
N GLY A 55 -1.04 12.05 4.89
CA GLY A 55 0.19 12.55 4.28
C GLY A 55 0.08 14.03 3.98
N ASP A 56 1.14 14.79 4.22
CA ASP A 56 1.28 16.20 3.87
C ASP A 56 2.77 16.55 3.63
N ASP A 57 3.05 17.81 3.33
CA ASP A 57 4.42 18.28 3.07
C ASP A 57 5.33 18.21 4.31
N GLU A 58 4.76 18.16 5.50
CA GLU A 58 5.51 18.09 6.75
C GLU A 58 5.76 16.65 7.23
N PHE A 59 4.88 15.71 6.87
CA PHE A 59 4.93 14.34 7.36
C PHE A 59 5.01 13.34 6.22
N VAL A 60 6.07 12.56 6.20
CA VAL A 60 6.30 11.52 5.19
C VAL A 60 6.16 10.12 5.79
N PRO A 61 5.63 9.14 5.06
CA PRO A 61 5.56 7.77 5.53
C PRO A 61 6.98 7.20 5.65
N ALA A 62 7.32 6.75 6.86
CA ALA A 62 8.64 6.20 7.18
C ALA A 62 8.62 4.68 7.41
N ARG A 63 7.48 4.13 7.77
CA ARG A 63 7.26 2.69 7.91
C ARG A 63 5.80 2.36 7.63
N CYS A 64 5.57 1.33 6.84
CA CYS A 64 4.26 0.75 6.62
C CYS A 64 4.35 -0.76 6.85
N THR A 65 3.51 -1.28 7.73
CA THR A 65 3.38 -2.72 7.98
C THR A 65 1.95 -3.11 7.67
N ILE A 66 1.75 -4.14 6.86
CA ILE A 66 0.43 -4.60 6.45
C ILE A 66 0.36 -6.12 6.60
N ASP A 67 -0.66 -6.57 7.30
CA ASP A 67 -0.99 -7.97 7.47
C ASP A 67 -2.17 -8.33 6.56
N LEU A 68 -1.99 -9.34 5.73
CA LEU A 68 -3.01 -9.91 4.86
C LEU A 68 -3.68 -11.07 5.58
N PHE A 69 -4.94 -10.93 5.96
CA PHE A 69 -5.64 -11.94 6.76
C PHE A 69 -6.34 -12.99 5.91
N LYS A 70 -6.84 -12.57 4.74
CA LYS A 70 -7.58 -13.42 3.81
C LYS A 70 -7.28 -13.00 2.37
N ALA A 71 -7.45 -13.94 1.45
CA ALA A 71 -7.48 -13.61 0.04
C ALA A 71 -8.63 -12.64 -0.24
N ALA A 72 -8.29 -11.43 -0.67
CA ALA A 72 -9.27 -10.46 -1.11
C ALA A 72 -9.92 -10.93 -2.40
N ARG A 73 -11.24 -10.82 -2.53
CA ARG A 73 -12.01 -11.20 -3.72
C ARG A 73 -12.05 -10.03 -4.72
N ASP A 74 -12.33 -10.36 -5.98
CA ASP A 74 -12.55 -9.36 -7.03
C ASP A 74 -13.96 -8.76 -6.91
N ILE A 75 -14.17 -8.01 -5.84
CA ILE A 75 -15.40 -7.28 -5.51
C ILE A 75 -15.07 -5.88 -4.99
N VAL A 76 -16.09 -5.04 -4.87
CA VAL A 76 -15.93 -3.70 -4.30
C VAL A 76 -15.27 -3.77 -2.92
N THR A 77 -14.23 -2.99 -2.75
CA THR A 77 -13.39 -2.93 -1.57
C THR A 77 -13.41 -1.53 -1.00
N SER A 78 -13.40 -1.39 0.30
CA SER A 78 -13.35 -0.10 1.00
C SER A 78 -12.16 -0.02 1.95
N THR A 79 -11.84 1.18 2.39
CA THR A 79 -10.82 1.40 3.40
C THR A 79 -11.40 2.18 4.57
N ARG A 80 -10.96 1.83 5.78
CA ARG A 80 -11.25 2.57 7.01
C ARG A 80 -9.95 2.96 7.66
N VAL A 81 -9.70 4.26 7.72
CA VAL A 81 -8.46 4.81 8.27
C VAL A 81 -8.72 5.39 9.64
N ARG A 82 -7.80 5.22 10.57
CA ARG A 82 -7.93 5.70 11.94
C ARG A 82 -6.60 6.19 12.48
N ILE A 83 -6.57 7.45 12.94
CA ILE A 83 -5.39 7.95 13.63
C ILE A 83 -5.29 7.31 15.02
N VAL A 84 -4.13 6.72 15.32
CA VAL A 84 -3.79 6.14 16.62
C VAL A 84 -3.08 7.17 17.50
N ARG A 85 -2.19 7.94 16.86
CA ARG A 85 -1.41 8.98 17.52
C ARG A 85 -1.14 10.13 16.55
N SER A 86 -1.34 11.36 17.03
CA SER A 86 -0.89 12.57 16.35
C SER A 86 0.00 13.37 17.31
N GLY A 87 1.27 13.49 16.97
CA GLY A 87 2.26 14.24 17.76
C GLY A 87 3.07 15.17 16.86
N GLY A 88 3.84 16.08 17.45
CA GLY A 88 4.61 17.07 16.71
C GLY A 88 5.73 16.52 15.81
N ARG A 89 6.15 15.27 16.01
CA ARG A 89 7.23 14.64 15.23
C ARG A 89 6.83 13.31 14.61
N ILE A 90 5.73 12.72 15.06
CA ILE A 90 5.29 11.39 14.65
C ILE A 90 3.77 11.35 14.59
N ARG A 91 3.23 10.72 13.55
CA ARG A 91 1.84 10.27 13.44
C ARG A 91 1.83 8.76 13.26
N VAL A 92 0.88 8.10 13.90
CA VAL A 92 0.65 6.66 13.74
C VAL A 92 -0.79 6.48 13.30
N VAL A 93 -0.98 5.79 12.20
CA VAL A 93 -2.27 5.62 11.54
C VAL A 93 -2.51 4.16 11.23
N ASP A 94 -3.66 3.64 11.63
CA ASP A 94 -4.11 2.31 11.24
C ASP A 94 -5.04 2.40 10.04
N VAL A 95 -5.06 1.34 9.24
CA VAL A 95 -5.97 1.16 8.12
C VAL A 95 -6.49 -0.26 8.07
N ASP A 96 -7.80 -0.42 7.89
CA ASP A 96 -8.44 -1.68 7.53
C ASP A 96 -8.82 -1.64 6.04
N VAL A 97 -8.56 -2.72 5.33
CA VAL A 97 -9.10 -2.99 4.00
C VAL A 97 -10.27 -3.94 4.15
N LEU A 98 -11.43 -3.52 3.68
CA LEU A 98 -12.72 -4.11 3.98
C LEU A 98 -13.41 -4.56 2.70
N GLN A 99 -14.10 -5.69 2.77
CA GLN A 99 -14.98 -6.17 1.71
C GLN A 99 -16.36 -6.52 2.27
N HIS A 100 -17.36 -6.32 1.45
CA HIS A 100 -18.77 -6.62 1.78
C HIS A 100 -19.29 -7.64 0.78
N PRO A 101 -19.05 -8.95 0.98
CA PRO A 101 -19.61 -9.98 0.12
C PRO A 101 -21.14 -9.95 0.19
N GLU A 102 -21.80 -10.22 -0.92
CA GLU A 102 -23.25 -10.27 -0.97
C GLU A 102 -23.80 -11.32 0.01
N GLY A 103 -24.77 -10.93 0.82
CA GLY A 103 -25.40 -11.81 1.83
C GLY A 103 -24.52 -12.17 3.02
N ALA A 104 -23.39 -11.49 3.23
CA ALA A 104 -22.51 -11.74 4.35
C ALA A 104 -22.09 -10.43 5.05
N ASP A 105 -21.58 -10.56 6.27
CA ASP A 105 -21.07 -9.44 7.03
C ASP A 105 -19.78 -8.86 6.42
N GLU A 106 -19.46 -7.63 6.83
CA GLU A 106 -18.19 -6.98 6.52
C GLU A 106 -17.00 -7.86 6.92
N VAL A 107 -16.04 -7.97 6.02
CA VAL A 107 -14.81 -8.76 6.23
C VAL A 107 -13.61 -7.87 6.15
N VAL A 108 -12.77 -7.85 7.18
CA VAL A 108 -11.43 -7.26 7.13
C VAL A 108 -10.52 -8.24 6.40
N VAL A 109 -10.03 -7.88 5.23
CA VAL A 109 -9.11 -8.72 4.44
C VAL A 109 -7.65 -8.39 4.69
N ALA A 110 -7.37 -7.14 5.08
CA ALA A 110 -6.03 -6.70 5.47
C ALA A 110 -6.12 -5.59 6.52
N ARG A 111 -5.07 -5.48 7.31
CA ARG A 111 -4.86 -4.39 8.27
C ARG A 111 -3.44 -3.89 8.19
N GLY A 112 -3.26 -2.59 8.30
CA GLY A 112 -1.94 -2.01 8.32
C GLY A 112 -1.79 -0.90 9.36
N THR A 113 -0.52 -0.64 9.71
CA THR A 113 -0.12 0.50 10.52
C THR A 113 0.97 1.26 9.80
N THR A 114 0.78 2.55 9.59
CA THR A 114 1.77 3.45 9.01
C THR A 114 2.26 4.45 10.04
N VAL A 115 3.57 4.60 10.10
CA VAL A 115 4.24 5.62 10.90
C VAL A 115 4.72 6.71 9.95
N PHE A 116 4.25 7.93 10.19
CA PHE A 116 4.76 9.13 9.53
C PHE A 116 5.74 9.85 10.45
N LEU A 117 6.82 10.32 9.89
CA LEU A 117 7.79 11.17 10.58
C LEU A 117 7.76 12.56 9.97
N ARG A 118 7.88 13.56 10.85
CA ARG A 118 8.00 14.95 10.41
C ARG A 118 9.34 15.15 9.73
N THR A 119 9.29 15.78 8.55
CA THR A 119 10.50 16.21 7.85
C THR A 119 11.29 17.21 8.71
N SER A 120 12.59 17.11 8.66
CA SER A 120 13.46 18.00 9.41
C SER A 120 14.73 18.33 8.64
N THR A 121 15.33 19.47 8.98
CA THR A 121 16.63 19.81 8.45
C THR A 121 17.70 19.02 9.20
N ASN A 122 18.65 18.50 8.47
CA ASN A 122 19.79 17.84 9.09
C ASN A 122 20.59 18.82 9.94
N PRO A 123 21.03 18.43 11.16
CA PRO A 123 21.87 19.29 11.99
C PRO A 123 23.20 19.60 11.25
N PRO A 124 23.80 20.78 11.51
CA PRO A 124 25.12 21.10 10.96
C PRO A 124 26.18 20.11 11.47
N GLY A 125 27.20 19.88 10.70
CA GLY A 125 28.33 19.01 11.04
C GLY A 125 28.72 18.08 9.91
N GLN A 126 29.86 17.43 10.09
CA GLN A 126 30.32 16.39 9.16
C GLN A 126 29.52 15.12 9.35
N ARG A 127 29.19 14.45 8.24
CA ARG A 127 28.54 13.15 8.21
C ARG A 127 29.47 12.14 7.66
N TRP A 128 29.29 10.94 8.14
CA TRP A 128 29.94 9.82 7.49
C TRP A 128 29.39 9.68 6.08
N HIS A 129 30.30 9.61 5.13
CA HIS A 129 30.02 9.23 3.75
C HIS A 129 30.81 7.98 3.43
N ARG A 130 30.23 7.10 2.64
CA ARG A 130 30.95 5.95 2.12
C ARG A 130 32.18 6.47 1.36
N PRO A 131 33.40 5.96 1.62
CA PRO A 131 34.56 6.32 0.86
C PRO A 131 34.35 6.10 -0.64
N ALA A 132 34.91 6.98 -1.47
CA ALA A 132 34.74 6.91 -2.93
C ALA A 132 35.37 5.62 -3.54
N ASP A 133 36.34 5.05 -2.85
CA ASP A 133 37.04 3.81 -3.20
C ASP A 133 36.38 2.56 -2.59
N ALA A 134 35.30 2.73 -1.84
CA ALA A 134 34.59 1.58 -1.32
C ALA A 134 34.01 0.71 -2.44
N VAL A 135 34.12 -0.59 -2.28
CA VAL A 135 33.62 -1.57 -3.27
C VAL A 135 32.18 -1.26 -3.64
N THR A 136 31.95 -0.99 -4.90
CA THR A 136 30.62 -0.77 -5.45
C THR A 136 29.99 -2.13 -5.75
N PHE A 137 28.79 -2.36 -5.26
CA PHE A 137 28.02 -3.53 -5.66
C PHE A 137 27.65 -3.40 -7.14
N HIS A 138 28.08 -4.37 -7.92
CA HIS A 138 27.62 -4.54 -9.29
C HIS A 138 26.60 -5.70 -9.28
N PRO A 139 25.35 -5.45 -9.63
CA PRO A 139 24.40 -6.55 -9.76
C PRO A 139 24.89 -7.51 -10.85
N PRO A 140 24.65 -8.82 -10.69
CA PRO A 140 24.97 -9.77 -11.75
C PRO A 140 24.23 -9.39 -13.04
N GLU A 141 24.87 -9.60 -14.18
CA GLU A 141 24.16 -9.48 -15.45
C GLU A 141 23.04 -10.50 -15.50
N ILE A 142 21.81 -9.99 -15.53
CA ILE A 142 20.63 -10.83 -15.76
C ILE A 142 20.63 -11.09 -17.26
N ALA A 143 20.85 -12.36 -17.65
CA ALA A 143 20.63 -12.74 -19.03
C ALA A 143 19.22 -12.29 -19.44
N SER A 144 19.13 -11.63 -20.59
CA SER A 144 17.83 -11.21 -21.15
C SER A 144 17.06 -12.46 -21.52
N ASP A 145 16.34 -12.97 -20.58
CA ASP A 145 15.32 -13.99 -20.79
C ASP A 145 14.02 -13.22 -20.95
N ASP A 146 13.37 -13.36 -22.09
CA ASP A 146 12.11 -12.67 -22.42
C ASP A 146 10.95 -13.06 -21.48
N ASP A 147 11.17 -14.05 -20.62
CA ASP A 147 10.22 -14.46 -19.60
C ASP A 147 10.49 -13.72 -18.27
N LEU A 148 9.82 -12.59 -18.12
CA LEU A 148 9.80 -11.79 -16.86
C LEU A 148 8.91 -12.39 -15.77
N SER A 149 8.39 -13.58 -15.95
CA SER A 149 7.57 -14.26 -14.94
C SER A 149 8.40 -14.60 -13.71
N PRO A 150 7.92 -14.31 -12.49
CA PRO A 150 8.58 -14.74 -11.28
C PRO A 150 8.71 -16.27 -11.26
N ARG A 151 9.93 -16.78 -11.25
CA ARG A 151 10.17 -18.22 -11.13
C ARG A 151 10.32 -18.57 -9.67
N PHE A 152 9.37 -19.34 -9.15
CA PHE A 152 9.54 -20.00 -7.87
C PHE A 152 10.08 -21.39 -8.14
N ALA A 153 11.27 -21.66 -7.61
CA ALA A 153 11.77 -23.03 -7.57
C ALA A 153 10.88 -23.85 -6.63
N SER A 154 10.27 -24.89 -7.15
CA SER A 154 9.48 -25.86 -6.39
C SER A 154 10.40 -26.84 -5.66
#